data_98e0fd35b59886d50e00cfae38df91c1
#
_entry.id   98e0fd35b59886d50e00cfae38df91c1
#
_cell.length_a   1.000
_cell.length_b   1.000
_cell.length_c   1.000
_cell.angle_alpha   90.00
_cell.angle_beta   90.00
_cell.angle_gamma   90.00
#
_symmetry.space_group_name_H-M   'P 1'
#
loop_
_entity.id
_entity.type
_entity.pdbx_description
1 polymer ?
#
loop_
_entity_poly.entity_id
_entity_poly.type
_entity_poly.pdbx_seq_one_letter_code
_entity_poly.pdbx_strand_id
1 'polypeptide(L)'
;MQSIPPNSSPAELELTVIDLGPLAWVLDELRKSLDTSTKAVKRFVREAEVATGSELAALDATQLRLARQQLHQAVGALEMVGMSAAALMLRAMEAAVQKFVQQPAQCTQDASAKLELASFSLTAYLEDVLAGKPVSAVSLFPQYRDIQGLIGADRIHPADLWAFEWRWIEPPLNLTLGPREYGDASRQMLDRLMLTLIRTGDQETAQSLSDVCLGFAEGQAEDEPRTFWKIAAGFFEALAQGLLKVDLYVKRATLRVLLQYVTLARGGTEASTRLAQDLLFLCSQVKPHRPGEAPVLAAVRKSYGLARFKPVDYEAVQFGRFAPALIAQARKRISSAKETWSLVTAGDLGRLKTVADQFSLVTDSLVKLHPPSEPLARVLTRVIEATARAGQAPRPELALEVATAVLYLEAMFDDFDPNDPKLWTRTARLAERLEGVRTGGQAQPLESWMEELYQRVNDRQTMGTVVAELRVSLGELEKSLDSFFRAPKDKTVLAAVPAQLAQMQGVLAVLELDQAALAVMHMRELVEDLLKKDVSEQQARAAGTFDRLGNNLGALSFLIDMLNYQPALANKLFSYDALKGELKADAFNDDVQGVT
;
A
#
# COMPACT_ATOMS: atom_id res chain seq x y z
N MET A 1 -12.45 -1.23 -28.16
CA MET A 1 -11.57 -2.39 -27.93
C MET A 1 -10.14 -1.91 -27.98
N GLN A 2 -9.62 -1.37 -26.88
CA GLN A 2 -8.20 -1.08 -26.75
C GLN A 2 -7.55 -2.29 -26.13
N SER A 3 -6.62 -2.89 -26.86
CA SER A 3 -5.85 -4.05 -26.43
C SER A 3 -4.98 -3.64 -25.22
N ILE A 4 -5.23 -4.29 -24.09
CA ILE A 4 -4.36 -4.27 -22.91
C ILE A 4 -2.95 -4.67 -23.37
N PRO A 5 -1.91 -3.89 -23.07
CA PRO A 5 -0.55 -4.27 -23.44
C PRO A 5 -0.17 -5.59 -22.76
N PRO A 6 0.49 -6.53 -23.46
CA PRO A 6 0.72 -7.89 -22.98
C PRO A 6 1.70 -8.02 -21.80
N ASN A 7 2.16 -6.92 -21.20
CA ASN A 7 3.16 -6.88 -20.13
C ASN A 7 2.73 -6.19 -18.83
N SER A 8 1.43 -5.84 -18.66
CA SER A 8 0.98 -5.33 -17.37
C SER A 8 1.02 -6.42 -16.31
N SER A 9 1.65 -6.17 -15.17
CA SER A 9 1.72 -7.13 -14.07
C SER A 9 0.32 -7.32 -13.46
N PRO A 10 0.00 -8.52 -12.93
CA PRO A 10 -1.30 -8.77 -12.27
C PRO A 10 -1.60 -7.82 -11.10
N ALA A 11 -0.57 -7.26 -10.47
CA ALA A 11 -0.69 -6.27 -9.40
C ALA A 11 -1.05 -4.86 -9.94
N GLU A 12 -0.66 -4.53 -11.18
CA GLU A 12 -1.12 -3.31 -11.86
C GLU A 12 -2.60 -3.41 -12.22
N LEU A 13 -3.11 -4.62 -12.47
CA LEU A 13 -4.53 -4.88 -12.71
C LEU A 13 -5.38 -4.75 -11.43
N GLU A 14 -4.88 -5.16 -10.25
CA GLU A 14 -5.59 -4.94 -8.97
C GLU A 14 -5.66 -3.44 -8.62
N LEU A 15 -4.62 -2.67 -8.91
CA LEU A 15 -4.58 -1.23 -8.64
C LEU A 15 -5.41 -0.40 -9.64
N THR A 16 -5.64 -0.90 -10.85
CA THR A 16 -6.47 -0.21 -11.86
C THR A 16 -7.97 -0.27 -11.57
N VAL A 17 -8.41 -1.09 -10.62
CA VAL A 17 -9.83 -1.24 -10.22
C VAL A 17 -10.21 -0.33 -9.04
N ILE A 18 -9.24 0.17 -8.28
CA ILE A 18 -9.49 1.02 -7.11
C ILE A 18 -9.29 2.48 -7.51
N ASP A 19 -10.34 3.29 -7.41
CA ASP A 19 -10.21 4.75 -7.47
C ASP A 19 -9.45 5.23 -6.22
N LEU A 20 -8.19 5.58 -6.39
CA LEU A 20 -7.29 6.01 -5.32
C LEU A 20 -7.46 7.49 -4.94
N GLY A 21 -8.25 8.25 -5.68
CA GLY A 21 -8.52 9.65 -5.40
C GLY A 21 -9.13 9.87 -4.02
N PRO A 22 -10.23 9.18 -3.67
CA PRO A 22 -10.81 9.28 -2.34
C PRO A 22 -9.84 8.87 -1.23
N LEU A 23 -8.97 7.89 -1.46
CA LEU A 23 -7.94 7.48 -0.50
C LEU A 23 -6.94 8.60 -0.21
N ALA A 24 -6.51 9.35 -1.23
CA ALA A 24 -5.58 10.47 -1.05
C ALA A 24 -6.15 11.55 -0.11
N TRP A 25 -7.45 11.80 -0.20
CA TRP A 25 -8.12 12.80 0.66
C TRP A 25 -8.33 12.32 2.09
N VAL A 26 -8.61 11.03 2.25
CA VAL A 26 -8.93 10.44 3.55
C VAL A 26 -7.67 10.10 4.35
N LEU A 27 -6.53 9.86 3.69
CA LEU A 27 -5.32 9.33 4.32
C LEU A 27 -4.78 10.25 5.43
N ASP A 28 -4.78 11.57 5.24
CA ASP A 28 -4.28 12.51 6.26
C ASP A 28 -5.19 12.55 7.49
N GLU A 29 -6.50 12.48 7.30
CA GLU A 29 -7.46 12.43 8.42
C GLU A 29 -7.38 11.08 9.14
N LEU A 30 -7.19 10.01 8.37
CA LEU A 30 -6.97 8.67 8.91
C LEU A 30 -5.70 8.62 9.79
N ARG A 31 -4.60 9.22 9.34
CA ARG A 31 -3.36 9.34 10.14
C ARG A 31 -3.60 10.05 11.45
N LYS A 32 -4.34 11.17 11.44
CA LYS A 32 -4.69 11.92 12.66
C LYS A 32 -5.55 11.10 13.62
N SER A 33 -6.56 10.39 13.09
CA SER A 33 -7.43 9.53 13.87
C SER A 33 -6.68 8.38 14.51
N LEU A 34 -5.78 7.72 13.77
CA LEU A 34 -4.92 6.65 14.27
C LEU A 34 -3.92 7.14 15.33
N ASP A 35 -3.28 8.28 15.09
CA ASP A 35 -2.35 8.90 16.05
C ASP A 35 -3.07 9.31 17.34
N THR A 36 -4.23 9.93 17.23
CA THR A 36 -5.07 10.32 18.37
C THR A 36 -5.51 9.10 19.18
N SER A 37 -5.98 8.05 18.49
CA SER A 37 -6.38 6.79 19.12
C SER A 37 -5.21 6.14 19.87
N THR A 38 -4.05 6.03 19.22
CA THR A 38 -2.85 5.42 19.81
C THR A 38 -2.34 6.21 21.02
N LYS A 39 -2.33 7.55 20.94
CA LYS A 39 -1.96 8.42 22.06
C LYS A 39 -2.92 8.29 23.23
N ALA A 40 -4.23 8.17 22.96
CA ALA A 40 -5.23 7.99 24.01
C ALA A 40 -5.06 6.65 24.74
N VAL A 41 -4.81 5.55 24.01
CA VAL A 41 -4.51 4.23 24.61
C VAL A 41 -3.23 4.30 25.45
N LYS A 42 -2.15 4.88 24.93
CA LYS A 42 -0.88 5.05 25.67
C LYS A 42 -1.03 5.88 26.93
N ARG A 43 -1.85 6.93 26.87
CA ARG A 43 -2.13 7.74 28.04
C ARG A 43 -2.84 6.93 29.11
N PHE A 44 -3.88 6.19 28.73
CA PHE A 44 -4.58 5.29 29.65
C PHE A 44 -3.63 4.29 30.30
N VAL A 45 -2.75 3.63 29.53
CA VAL A 45 -1.78 2.67 30.07
C VAL A 45 -0.86 3.31 31.11
N ARG A 46 -0.35 4.52 30.84
CA ARG A 46 0.49 5.26 31.80
C ARG A 46 -0.25 5.61 33.08
N GLU A 47 -1.50 6.02 32.98
CA GLU A 47 -2.36 6.30 34.13
C GLU A 47 -2.64 4.99 34.93
N ALA A 48 -2.83 3.87 34.22
CA ALA A 48 -3.03 2.55 34.84
C ALA A 48 -1.79 2.00 35.55
N GLU A 49 -0.58 2.27 35.06
CA GLU A 49 0.68 1.88 35.71
C GLU A 49 0.94 2.60 37.02
N VAL A 50 0.42 3.83 37.17
CA VAL A 50 0.54 4.62 38.39
C VAL A 50 -0.54 4.24 39.42
N ALA A 51 -1.68 3.74 38.95
CA ALA A 51 -2.80 3.34 39.82
C ALA A 51 -2.51 1.99 40.53
N THR A 52 -2.75 1.92 41.84
CA THR A 52 -2.49 0.75 42.64
C THR A 52 -3.80 0.06 43.07
N GLY A 53 -3.89 -1.27 42.90
CA GLY A 53 -4.93 -2.11 43.48
C GLY A 53 -6.37 -1.76 43.07
N SER A 54 -7.20 -1.34 44.02
CA SER A 54 -8.63 -1.03 43.81
C SER A 54 -8.87 0.22 42.90
N GLU A 55 -7.87 1.07 42.72
CA GLU A 55 -7.96 2.25 41.87
C GLU A 55 -7.99 1.90 40.37
N LEU A 56 -7.46 0.74 39.98
CA LEU A 56 -7.46 0.26 38.59
C LEU A 56 -8.89 0.06 38.04
N ALA A 57 -9.82 -0.40 38.90
CA ALA A 57 -11.22 -0.57 38.52
C ALA A 57 -12.00 0.76 38.45
N ALA A 58 -11.47 1.81 39.09
CA ALA A 58 -12.05 3.16 39.11
C ALA A 58 -11.46 4.08 38.05
N LEU A 59 -10.47 3.61 37.26
CA LEU A 59 -9.88 4.42 36.18
C LEU A 59 -10.92 4.86 35.15
N ASP A 60 -10.87 6.13 34.81
CA ASP A 60 -11.77 6.68 33.79
C ASP A 60 -11.42 6.15 32.38
N ALA A 61 -12.29 5.30 31.84
CA ALA A 61 -12.18 4.76 30.50
C ALA A 61 -12.46 5.80 29.37
N THR A 62 -12.55 7.09 29.69
CA THR A 62 -12.83 8.15 28.70
C THR A 62 -11.81 8.17 27.58
N GLN A 63 -10.52 7.96 27.88
CA GLN A 63 -9.45 7.87 26.88
C GLN A 63 -9.65 6.68 25.92
N LEU A 64 -10.06 5.53 26.45
CA LEU A 64 -10.35 4.34 25.63
C LEU A 64 -11.61 4.51 24.77
N ARG A 65 -12.64 5.20 25.29
CA ARG A 65 -13.85 5.54 24.50
C ARG A 65 -13.52 6.50 23.37
N LEU A 66 -12.67 7.50 23.61
CA LEU A 66 -12.18 8.42 22.57
C LEU A 66 -11.39 7.64 21.51
N ALA A 67 -10.47 6.78 21.91
CA ALA A 67 -9.70 5.94 21.00
C ALA A 67 -10.62 5.08 20.12
N ARG A 68 -11.63 4.45 20.72
CA ARG A 68 -12.61 3.64 19.98
C ARG A 68 -13.39 4.49 18.97
N GLN A 69 -13.85 5.69 19.35
CA GLN A 69 -14.59 6.58 18.48
C GLN A 69 -13.75 6.99 17.26
N GLN A 70 -12.48 7.30 17.47
CA GLN A 70 -11.56 7.64 16.38
C GLN A 70 -11.35 6.46 15.41
N LEU A 71 -11.19 5.24 15.93
CA LEU A 71 -11.08 4.04 15.11
C LEU A 71 -12.37 3.75 14.33
N HIS A 72 -13.54 3.94 14.95
CA HIS A 72 -14.83 3.77 14.29
C HIS A 72 -15.01 4.73 13.09
N GLN A 73 -14.63 5.99 13.25
CA GLN A 73 -14.64 6.97 12.15
C GLN A 73 -13.69 6.57 11.03
N ALA A 74 -12.50 6.09 11.38
CA ALA A 74 -11.51 5.60 10.43
C ALA A 74 -12.00 4.37 9.64
N VAL A 75 -12.72 3.44 10.29
CA VAL A 75 -13.37 2.29 9.63
C VAL A 75 -14.33 2.76 8.56
N GLY A 76 -15.26 3.66 8.91
CA GLY A 76 -16.25 4.19 7.97
C GLY A 76 -15.60 4.88 6.77
N ALA A 77 -14.53 5.63 7.00
CA ALA A 77 -13.79 6.30 5.94
C ALA A 77 -13.16 5.29 4.94
N LEU A 78 -12.52 4.21 5.43
CA LEU A 78 -11.93 3.20 4.55
C LEU A 78 -12.98 2.36 3.81
N GLU A 79 -14.15 2.13 4.42
CA GLU A 79 -15.24 1.44 3.75
C GLU A 79 -15.83 2.24 2.59
N MET A 80 -16.00 3.56 2.80
CA MET A 80 -16.46 4.45 1.72
C MET A 80 -15.49 4.51 0.54
N VAL A 81 -14.20 4.31 0.79
CA VAL A 81 -13.15 4.29 -0.23
C VAL A 81 -12.98 2.90 -0.86
N GLY A 82 -13.74 1.88 -0.40
CA GLY A 82 -13.65 0.52 -0.93
C GLY A 82 -12.45 -0.30 -0.45
N MET A 83 -11.70 0.18 0.55
CA MET A 83 -10.53 -0.49 1.12
C MET A 83 -10.92 -1.54 2.18
N SER A 84 -11.68 -2.55 1.78
CA SER A 84 -12.33 -3.53 2.68
C SER A 84 -11.36 -4.29 3.60
N ALA A 85 -10.22 -4.73 3.11
CA ALA A 85 -9.23 -5.45 3.92
C ALA A 85 -8.56 -4.53 4.97
N ALA A 86 -8.25 -3.28 4.60
CA ALA A 86 -7.75 -2.27 5.52
C ALA A 86 -8.81 -1.89 6.58
N ALA A 87 -10.06 -1.76 6.17
CA ALA A 87 -11.19 -1.54 7.08
C ALA A 87 -11.38 -2.71 8.06
N LEU A 88 -11.17 -3.97 7.62
CA LEU A 88 -11.22 -5.14 8.49
C LEU A 88 -10.12 -5.09 9.56
N MET A 89 -8.92 -4.63 9.22
CA MET A 89 -7.85 -4.41 10.19
C MET A 89 -8.26 -3.38 11.26
N LEU A 90 -8.84 -2.25 10.83
CA LEU A 90 -9.33 -1.21 11.76
C LEU A 90 -10.49 -1.71 12.63
N ARG A 91 -11.40 -2.50 12.09
CA ARG A 91 -12.48 -3.13 12.88
C ARG A 91 -11.93 -4.04 13.97
N ALA A 92 -10.87 -4.79 13.66
CA ALA A 92 -10.19 -5.60 14.67
C ALA A 92 -9.56 -4.72 15.77
N MET A 93 -8.91 -3.60 15.40
CA MET A 93 -8.36 -2.64 16.35
C MET A 93 -9.46 -1.99 17.21
N GLU A 94 -10.58 -1.57 16.61
CA GLU A 94 -11.76 -1.03 17.30
C GLU A 94 -12.32 -2.06 18.31
N ALA A 95 -12.46 -3.33 17.90
CA ALA A 95 -12.94 -4.39 18.77
C ALA A 95 -12.00 -4.66 19.95
N ALA A 96 -10.68 -4.59 19.74
CA ALA A 96 -9.70 -4.71 20.81
C ALA A 96 -9.84 -3.55 21.82
N VAL A 97 -9.96 -2.31 21.35
CA VAL A 97 -10.16 -1.15 22.22
C VAL A 97 -11.51 -1.21 22.92
N GLN A 98 -12.57 -1.69 22.26
CA GLN A 98 -13.88 -1.92 22.90
C GLN A 98 -13.78 -2.95 24.04
N LYS A 99 -13.00 -4.01 23.86
CA LYS A 99 -12.72 -4.98 24.93
C LYS A 99 -12.01 -4.33 26.11
N PHE A 100 -11.07 -3.42 25.85
CA PHE A 100 -10.38 -2.67 26.92
C PHE A 100 -11.31 -1.67 27.64
N VAL A 101 -12.28 -1.09 26.95
CA VAL A 101 -13.33 -0.27 27.60
C VAL A 101 -14.14 -1.11 28.58
N GLN A 102 -14.43 -2.36 28.23
CA GLN A 102 -15.18 -3.30 29.08
C GLN A 102 -14.32 -3.90 30.20
N GLN A 103 -13.05 -4.16 29.92
CA GLN A 103 -12.08 -4.81 30.81
C GLN A 103 -10.76 -4.02 30.82
N PRO A 104 -10.69 -2.87 31.51
CA PRO A 104 -9.54 -1.97 31.49
C PRO A 104 -8.21 -2.62 31.86
N ALA A 105 -8.23 -3.63 32.75
CA ALA A 105 -7.04 -4.38 33.14
C ALA A 105 -6.35 -5.15 32.00
N GLN A 106 -7.04 -5.39 30.90
CA GLN A 106 -6.45 -6.02 29.70
C GLN A 106 -5.71 -5.03 28.80
N CYS A 107 -5.86 -3.71 29.02
CA CYS A 107 -5.13 -2.67 28.30
C CYS A 107 -3.72 -2.53 28.88
N THR A 108 -2.85 -3.45 28.55
CA THR A 108 -1.45 -3.51 29.02
C THR A 108 -0.52 -2.73 28.10
N GLN A 109 0.73 -2.51 28.54
CA GLN A 109 1.79 -1.92 27.71
C GLN A 109 2.01 -2.72 26.41
N ASP A 110 2.02 -4.05 26.47
CA ASP A 110 2.13 -4.94 25.29
C ASP A 110 0.95 -4.76 24.34
N ALA A 111 -0.29 -4.71 24.86
CA ALA A 111 -1.48 -4.48 24.06
C ALA A 111 -1.45 -3.11 23.36
N SER A 112 -1.01 -2.06 24.06
CA SER A 112 -0.82 -0.72 23.50
C SER A 112 0.25 -0.70 22.40
N ALA A 113 1.36 -1.40 22.60
CA ALA A 113 2.42 -1.52 21.60
C ALA A 113 1.95 -2.23 20.32
N LYS A 114 1.16 -3.30 20.45
CA LYS A 114 0.55 -4.02 19.33
C LYS A 114 -0.42 -3.14 18.53
N LEU A 115 -1.26 -2.35 19.21
CA LEU A 115 -2.16 -1.40 18.55
C LEU A 115 -1.38 -0.30 17.81
N GLU A 116 -0.31 0.20 18.40
CA GLU A 116 0.55 1.19 17.74
C GLU A 116 1.23 0.62 16.49
N LEU A 117 1.79 -0.59 16.61
CA LEU A 117 2.42 -1.28 15.48
C LEU A 117 1.43 -1.56 14.35
N ALA A 118 0.20 -1.96 14.69
CA ALA A 118 -0.89 -2.15 13.76
C ALA A 118 -1.25 -0.84 13.03
N SER A 119 -1.32 0.27 13.76
CA SER A 119 -1.56 1.61 13.22
C SER A 119 -0.46 2.03 12.21
N PHE A 120 0.81 1.83 12.56
CA PHE A 120 1.93 2.15 11.68
C PHE A 120 1.93 1.29 10.41
N SER A 121 1.68 -0.02 10.58
CA SER A 121 1.62 -0.96 9.46
C SER A 121 0.52 -0.62 8.48
N LEU A 122 -0.66 -0.28 8.99
CA LEU A 122 -1.79 0.12 8.17
C LEU A 122 -1.51 1.40 7.40
N THR A 123 -0.93 2.41 8.06
CA THR A 123 -0.56 3.68 7.42
C THR A 123 0.46 3.45 6.32
N ALA A 124 1.53 2.69 6.59
CA ALA A 124 2.56 2.36 5.60
C ALA A 124 1.99 1.58 4.40
N TYR A 125 1.10 0.63 4.65
CA TYR A 125 0.40 -0.11 3.59
C TYR A 125 -0.43 0.83 2.69
N LEU A 126 -1.22 1.74 3.28
CA LEU A 126 -2.05 2.68 2.53
C LEU A 126 -1.22 3.70 1.74
N GLU A 127 -0.08 4.12 2.27
CA GLU A 127 0.89 4.95 1.56
C GLU A 127 1.45 4.24 0.33
N ASP A 128 1.82 2.97 0.47
CA ASP A 128 2.33 2.17 -0.64
C ASP A 128 1.24 1.88 -1.70
N VAL A 129 -0.01 1.65 -1.28
CA VAL A 129 -1.15 1.55 -2.21
C VAL A 129 -1.33 2.87 -2.97
N LEU A 130 -1.32 4.01 -2.26
CA LEU A 130 -1.46 5.33 -2.88
C LEU A 130 -0.30 5.65 -3.83
N ALA A 131 0.91 5.19 -3.50
CA ALA A 131 2.08 5.30 -4.37
C ALA A 131 2.05 4.35 -5.59
N GLY A 132 1.00 3.54 -5.75
CA GLY A 132 0.86 2.60 -6.87
C GLY A 132 1.77 1.37 -6.78
N LYS A 133 2.32 1.07 -5.60
CA LYS A 133 3.15 -0.11 -5.42
C LYS A 133 2.30 -1.38 -5.40
N PRO A 134 2.80 -2.48 -5.98
CA PRO A 134 2.09 -3.75 -6.02
C PRO A 134 2.14 -4.46 -4.65
N VAL A 135 1.40 -3.96 -3.67
CA VAL A 135 1.31 -4.50 -2.32
C VAL A 135 0.00 -5.24 -2.08
N SER A 136 0.03 -6.28 -1.29
CA SER A 136 -1.15 -7.06 -0.89
C SER A 136 -1.53 -6.74 0.55
N ALA A 137 -2.82 -6.60 0.84
CA ALA A 137 -3.31 -6.43 2.20
C ALA A 137 -2.99 -7.63 3.12
N VAL A 138 -2.76 -8.81 2.55
CA VAL A 138 -2.30 -10.00 3.29
C VAL A 138 -0.97 -9.75 4.01
N SER A 139 -0.14 -8.83 3.53
CA SER A 139 1.10 -8.43 4.20
C SER A 139 0.90 -7.75 5.57
N LEU A 140 -0.33 -7.32 5.90
CA LEU A 140 -0.71 -6.83 7.22
C LEU A 140 -1.05 -7.96 8.22
N PHE A 141 -1.02 -9.22 7.77
CA PHE A 141 -1.48 -10.34 8.58
C PHE A 141 -0.74 -10.53 9.91
N PRO A 142 0.58 -10.32 10.04
CA PRO A 142 1.23 -10.44 11.35
C PRO A 142 0.60 -9.53 12.41
N GLN A 143 0.34 -8.26 12.08
CA GLN A 143 -0.28 -7.31 12.99
C GLN A 143 -1.78 -7.61 13.19
N TYR A 144 -2.48 -8.00 12.13
CA TYR A 144 -3.88 -8.45 12.24
C TYR A 144 -4.02 -9.63 13.19
N ARG A 145 -3.13 -10.63 13.09
CA ARG A 145 -3.08 -11.78 14.00
C ARG A 145 -2.86 -11.36 15.46
N ASP A 146 -1.95 -10.41 15.68
CA ASP A 146 -1.64 -9.93 17.04
C ASP A 146 -2.84 -9.20 17.66
N ILE A 147 -3.54 -8.38 16.88
CA ILE A 147 -4.77 -7.69 17.31
C ILE A 147 -5.90 -8.68 17.56
N GLN A 148 -6.10 -9.65 16.66
CA GLN A 148 -7.11 -10.70 16.86
C GLN A 148 -6.81 -11.55 18.11
N GLY A 149 -5.54 -11.75 18.43
CA GLY A 149 -5.11 -12.39 19.68
C GLY A 149 -5.52 -11.60 20.93
N LEU A 150 -5.49 -10.26 20.90
CA LEU A 150 -5.97 -9.42 22.00
C LEU A 150 -7.48 -9.55 22.21
N ILE A 151 -8.24 -9.73 21.14
CA ILE A 151 -9.69 -9.94 21.20
C ILE A 151 -10.01 -11.35 21.72
N GLY A 152 -9.13 -12.31 21.48
CA GLY A 152 -9.37 -13.72 21.73
C GLY A 152 -10.24 -14.36 20.65
N ALA A 153 -10.01 -14.02 19.39
CA ALA A 153 -10.76 -14.55 18.26
C ALA A 153 -10.51 -16.06 18.09
N ASP A 154 -11.58 -16.81 17.91
CA ASP A 154 -11.52 -18.27 17.71
C ASP A 154 -10.82 -18.68 16.42
N ARG A 155 -10.94 -17.84 15.39
CA ARG A 155 -10.33 -18.07 14.09
C ARG A 155 -9.54 -16.85 13.64
N ILE A 156 -8.30 -17.10 13.24
CA ILE A 156 -7.39 -16.13 12.65
C ILE A 156 -6.74 -16.80 11.45
N HIS A 157 -6.92 -16.23 10.25
CA HIS A 157 -6.39 -16.80 9.02
C HIS A 157 -5.93 -15.70 8.04
N PRO A 158 -4.80 -15.88 7.29
CA PRO A 158 -4.35 -14.86 6.33
C PRO A 158 -5.37 -14.54 5.23
N ALA A 159 -6.21 -15.51 4.85
CA ALA A 159 -7.31 -15.31 3.89
C ALA A 159 -8.36 -14.28 4.36
N ASP A 160 -8.35 -13.85 5.63
CA ASP A 160 -9.26 -12.82 6.12
C ASP A 160 -8.97 -11.46 5.47
N LEU A 161 -7.69 -11.21 5.12
CA LEU A 161 -7.23 -10.00 4.46
C LEU A 161 -7.09 -10.16 2.94
N TRP A 162 -7.50 -11.29 2.38
CA TRP A 162 -7.39 -11.56 0.96
C TRP A 162 -8.57 -10.98 0.21
N ALA A 163 -8.30 -10.05 -0.70
CA ALA A 163 -9.32 -9.45 -1.57
C ALA A 163 -9.72 -10.45 -2.67
N PHE A 164 -10.66 -11.29 -2.35
CA PHE A 164 -11.13 -12.34 -3.24
C PHE A 164 -12.67 -12.42 -3.23
N GLU A 165 -13.28 -12.26 -4.41
CA GLU A 165 -14.71 -12.46 -4.59
C GLU A 165 -15.02 -13.94 -4.66
N TRP A 166 -15.84 -14.39 -3.73
CA TRP A 166 -16.23 -15.79 -3.61
C TRP A 166 -17.39 -16.15 -4.52
N ARG A 167 -17.23 -17.27 -5.25
CA ARG A 167 -18.31 -17.97 -5.97
C ARG A 167 -17.96 -19.46 -6.00
N TRP A 168 -18.98 -20.32 -6.00
CA TRP A 168 -18.77 -21.73 -6.30
C TRP A 168 -18.55 -21.89 -7.80
N ILE A 169 -17.34 -22.28 -8.22
CA ILE A 169 -16.98 -22.53 -9.62
C ILE A 169 -16.31 -23.90 -9.69
N GLU A 170 -16.98 -24.86 -10.31
CA GLU A 170 -16.48 -26.21 -10.41
C GLU A 170 -15.26 -26.30 -11.35
N PRO A 171 -14.07 -26.74 -10.86
CA PRO A 171 -12.92 -26.96 -11.73
C PRO A 171 -13.17 -28.09 -12.75
N PRO A 172 -12.86 -27.88 -14.05
CA PRO A 172 -13.01 -28.90 -15.07
C PRO A 172 -11.92 -29.96 -14.94
N LEU A 173 -12.23 -31.05 -14.26
CA LEU A 173 -11.34 -32.19 -14.06
C LEU A 173 -11.96 -33.45 -14.61
N ASN A 174 -11.22 -34.19 -15.42
CA ASN A 174 -11.59 -35.53 -15.83
C ASN A 174 -11.29 -36.52 -14.71
N LEU A 175 -12.31 -36.93 -13.96
CA LEU A 175 -12.18 -37.85 -12.85
C LEU A 175 -12.08 -39.27 -13.40
N THR A 176 -11.06 -40.03 -12.98
CA THR A 176 -10.78 -41.38 -13.48
C THR A 176 -10.51 -42.39 -12.36
N LEU A 177 -10.56 -41.93 -11.10
CA LEU A 177 -10.20 -42.75 -9.93
C LEU A 177 -11.36 -43.64 -9.42
N GLY A 178 -12.55 -43.42 -9.91
CA GLY A 178 -13.79 -44.06 -9.46
C GLY A 178 -14.40 -43.43 -8.20
N PRO A 179 -15.74 -43.43 -8.11
CA PRO A 179 -16.44 -42.77 -7.01
C PRO A 179 -16.13 -43.44 -5.67
N ARG A 180 -16.01 -42.62 -4.66
CA ARG A 180 -15.78 -43.05 -3.28
C ARG A 180 -16.92 -42.58 -2.38
N GLU A 181 -17.52 -43.53 -1.67
CA GLU A 181 -18.59 -43.23 -0.74
C GLU A 181 -18.10 -42.85 0.64
N TYR A 182 -18.93 -42.09 1.36
CA TYR A 182 -18.69 -41.81 2.78
C TYR A 182 -18.99 -43.09 3.59
N GLY A 183 -18.11 -43.34 4.59
CA GLY A 183 -18.28 -44.50 5.47
C GLY A 183 -17.11 -44.62 6.46
N ASP A 184 -17.22 -45.56 7.40
CA ASP A 184 -16.24 -45.74 8.48
C ASP A 184 -14.83 -46.09 7.94
N ALA A 185 -14.72 -46.88 6.91
CA ALA A 185 -13.45 -47.23 6.28
C ALA A 185 -12.78 -46.00 5.66
N SER A 186 -13.53 -45.16 4.93
CA SER A 186 -13.06 -43.91 4.35
C SER A 186 -12.63 -42.92 5.44
N ARG A 187 -13.39 -42.84 6.53
CA ARG A 187 -13.06 -42.02 7.70
C ARG A 187 -11.74 -42.42 8.35
N GLN A 188 -11.58 -43.71 8.68
CA GLN A 188 -10.35 -44.23 9.30
C GLN A 188 -9.13 -44.01 8.41
N MET A 189 -9.30 -44.13 7.11
CA MET A 189 -8.23 -43.84 6.14
C MET A 189 -7.87 -42.35 6.16
N LEU A 190 -8.85 -41.42 6.07
CA LEU A 190 -8.62 -39.99 6.17
C LEU A 190 -7.93 -39.60 7.48
N ASP A 191 -8.43 -40.08 8.61
CA ASP A 191 -7.84 -39.81 9.93
C ASP A 191 -6.34 -40.19 9.95
N ARG A 192 -6.01 -41.38 9.44
CA ARG A 192 -4.62 -41.86 9.36
C ARG A 192 -3.74 -40.98 8.45
N LEU A 193 -4.21 -40.73 7.23
CA LEU A 193 -3.45 -39.94 6.24
C LEU A 193 -3.24 -38.50 6.72
N MET A 194 -4.28 -37.86 7.24
CA MET A 194 -4.19 -36.49 7.74
C MET A 194 -3.28 -36.36 8.96
N LEU A 195 -3.33 -37.28 9.90
CA LEU A 195 -2.41 -37.30 11.05
C LEU A 195 -0.97 -37.52 10.60
N THR A 196 -0.73 -38.38 9.63
CA THR A 196 0.61 -38.60 9.06
C THR A 196 1.11 -37.33 8.38
N LEU A 197 0.31 -36.70 7.51
CA LEU A 197 0.67 -35.45 6.85
C LEU A 197 1.00 -34.34 7.84
N ILE A 198 0.16 -34.12 8.87
CA ILE A 198 0.38 -33.09 9.88
C ILE A 198 1.67 -33.29 10.66
N ARG A 199 2.03 -34.55 10.93
CA ARG A 199 3.22 -34.92 11.70
C ARG A 199 4.50 -34.88 10.89
N THR A 200 4.47 -35.41 9.69
CA THR A 200 5.68 -35.66 8.88
C THR A 200 5.84 -34.69 7.70
N GLY A 201 4.73 -34.13 7.19
CA GLY A 201 4.74 -33.35 5.93
C GLY A 201 4.98 -34.21 4.70
N ASP A 202 4.69 -35.51 4.76
CA ASP A 202 5.01 -36.47 3.73
C ASP A 202 4.24 -36.25 2.42
N GLN A 203 4.97 -36.15 1.31
CA GLN A 203 4.44 -35.84 -0.02
C GLN A 203 3.59 -36.98 -0.60
N GLU A 204 3.97 -38.24 -0.39
CA GLU A 204 3.19 -39.39 -0.85
C GLU A 204 1.83 -39.47 -0.13
N THR A 205 1.84 -39.18 1.19
CA THR A 205 0.60 -39.07 1.97
C THR A 205 -0.29 -37.94 1.46
N ALA A 206 0.30 -36.80 1.08
CA ALA A 206 -0.46 -35.67 0.51
C ALA A 206 -1.07 -36.06 -0.87
N GLN A 207 -0.34 -36.80 -1.72
CA GLN A 207 -0.87 -37.29 -2.98
C GLN A 207 -2.04 -38.25 -2.74
N SER A 208 -1.91 -39.18 -1.80
CA SER A 208 -2.99 -40.09 -1.43
C SER A 208 -4.23 -39.33 -0.95
N LEU A 209 -4.08 -38.23 -0.21
CA LEU A 209 -5.19 -37.37 0.22
C LEU A 209 -5.84 -36.66 -0.99
N SER A 210 -5.05 -36.17 -1.95
CA SER A 210 -5.59 -35.60 -3.18
C SER A 210 -6.46 -36.61 -3.93
N ASP A 211 -5.98 -37.83 -4.12
CA ASP A 211 -6.70 -38.90 -4.82
C ASP A 211 -7.98 -39.31 -4.08
N VAL A 212 -7.95 -39.37 -2.76
CA VAL A 212 -9.14 -39.62 -1.93
C VAL A 212 -10.18 -38.51 -2.08
N CYS A 213 -9.76 -37.25 -2.11
CA CYS A 213 -10.65 -36.11 -2.32
C CYS A 213 -11.28 -36.14 -3.72
N LEU A 214 -10.53 -36.50 -4.75
CA LEU A 214 -11.07 -36.67 -6.12
C LEU A 214 -12.10 -37.80 -6.17
N GLY A 215 -11.85 -38.92 -5.49
CA GLY A 215 -12.82 -40.00 -5.37
C GLY A 215 -14.12 -39.57 -4.69
N PHE A 216 -14.04 -38.75 -3.62
CA PHE A 216 -15.21 -38.14 -3.02
C PHE A 216 -15.91 -37.16 -3.96
N ALA A 217 -15.18 -36.35 -4.71
CA ALA A 217 -15.78 -35.45 -5.70
C ALA A 217 -16.60 -36.23 -6.75
N GLU A 218 -16.09 -37.37 -7.23
CA GLU A 218 -16.77 -38.21 -8.20
C GLU A 218 -18.05 -38.89 -7.64
N GLY A 219 -18.06 -39.15 -6.32
CA GLY A 219 -19.20 -39.73 -5.61
C GLY A 219 -20.29 -38.73 -5.22
N GLN A 220 -20.13 -37.42 -5.45
CA GLN A 220 -21.12 -36.39 -5.07
C GLN A 220 -22.06 -36.04 -6.23
N ALA A 221 -23.37 -36.05 -5.94
CA ALA A 221 -24.39 -35.56 -6.87
C ALA A 221 -24.51 -34.03 -6.83
N GLU A 222 -24.34 -33.44 -5.64
CA GLU A 222 -24.49 -32.00 -5.39
C GLU A 222 -23.22 -31.21 -5.81
N ASP A 223 -23.44 -30.06 -6.44
CA ASP A 223 -22.36 -29.24 -7.02
C ASP A 223 -21.41 -28.67 -5.98
N GLU A 224 -21.91 -28.17 -4.83
CA GLU A 224 -21.08 -27.56 -3.80
C GLU A 224 -20.13 -28.57 -3.14
N PRO A 225 -20.58 -29.73 -2.61
CA PRO A 225 -19.68 -30.74 -2.07
C PRO A 225 -18.68 -31.26 -3.11
N ARG A 226 -19.13 -31.47 -4.36
CA ARG A 226 -18.25 -31.89 -5.45
C ARG A 226 -17.15 -30.89 -5.73
N THR A 227 -17.50 -29.60 -5.83
CA THR A 227 -16.56 -28.50 -6.02
C THR A 227 -15.61 -28.38 -4.83
N PHE A 228 -16.12 -28.48 -3.60
CA PHE A 228 -15.30 -28.45 -2.39
C PHE A 228 -14.21 -29.53 -2.42
N TRP A 229 -14.57 -30.78 -2.75
CA TRP A 229 -13.60 -31.87 -2.81
C TRP A 229 -12.56 -31.67 -3.90
N LYS A 230 -12.90 -31.09 -5.05
CA LYS A 230 -11.94 -30.71 -6.11
C LYS A 230 -10.98 -29.64 -5.63
N ILE A 231 -11.45 -28.64 -4.89
CA ILE A 231 -10.59 -27.62 -4.28
C ILE A 231 -9.64 -28.25 -3.26
N ALA A 232 -10.17 -29.11 -2.37
CA ALA A 232 -9.37 -29.83 -1.38
C ALA A 232 -8.30 -30.73 -2.04
N ALA A 233 -8.64 -31.40 -3.15
CA ALA A 233 -7.70 -32.18 -3.91
C ALA A 233 -6.54 -31.31 -4.45
N GLY A 234 -6.84 -30.14 -5.03
CA GLY A 234 -5.82 -29.19 -5.50
C GLY A 234 -4.90 -28.70 -4.39
N PHE A 235 -5.45 -28.46 -3.18
CA PHE A 235 -4.68 -28.11 -2.00
C PHE A 235 -3.72 -29.24 -1.58
N PHE A 236 -4.18 -30.49 -1.52
CA PHE A 236 -3.33 -31.62 -1.18
C PHE A 236 -2.31 -31.95 -2.28
N GLU A 237 -2.64 -31.73 -3.56
CA GLU A 237 -1.68 -31.86 -4.65
C GLU A 237 -0.55 -30.80 -4.54
N ALA A 238 -0.88 -29.57 -4.12
CA ALA A 238 0.14 -28.55 -3.87
C ALA A 238 1.16 -28.98 -2.78
N LEU A 239 0.67 -29.69 -1.75
CA LEU A 239 1.53 -30.27 -0.71
C LEU A 239 2.32 -31.47 -1.23
N ALA A 240 1.71 -32.33 -2.05
CA ALA A 240 2.34 -33.50 -2.67
C ALA A 240 3.52 -33.11 -3.54
N GLN A 241 3.41 -32.00 -4.26
CA GLN A 241 4.48 -31.46 -5.10
C GLN A 241 5.51 -30.62 -4.34
N GLY A 242 5.38 -30.51 -3.00
CA GLY A 242 6.27 -29.69 -2.17
C GLY A 242 6.21 -28.17 -2.46
N LEU A 243 5.16 -27.72 -3.15
CA LEU A 243 4.97 -26.32 -3.51
C LEU A 243 4.49 -25.47 -2.32
N LEU A 244 3.83 -26.10 -1.35
CA LEU A 244 3.28 -25.45 -0.17
C LEU A 244 3.98 -25.98 1.10
N LYS A 245 4.47 -25.06 1.93
CA LYS A 245 5.09 -25.40 3.20
C LYS A 245 4.01 -25.79 4.24
N VAL A 246 4.26 -26.84 5.00
CA VAL A 246 3.35 -27.30 6.06
C VAL A 246 3.51 -26.44 7.31
N ASP A 247 2.85 -25.29 7.32
CA ASP A 247 2.78 -24.37 8.44
C ASP A 247 1.55 -24.61 9.35
N LEU A 248 1.32 -23.72 10.30
CA LEU A 248 0.19 -23.79 11.22
C LEU A 248 -1.17 -23.70 10.48
N TYR A 249 -1.27 -22.87 9.43
CA TYR A 249 -2.52 -22.63 8.71
C TYR A 249 -2.86 -23.82 7.80
N VAL A 250 -1.86 -24.39 7.16
CA VAL A 250 -1.97 -25.65 6.40
C VAL A 250 -2.43 -26.80 7.31
N LYS A 251 -1.85 -26.95 8.50
CA LYS A 251 -2.26 -27.97 9.48
C LYS A 251 -3.71 -27.78 9.92
N ARG A 252 -4.09 -26.54 10.21
CA ARG A 252 -5.49 -26.22 10.60
C ARG A 252 -6.47 -26.45 9.44
N ALA A 253 -6.10 -26.08 8.21
CA ALA A 253 -6.91 -26.34 7.03
C ALA A 253 -7.13 -27.85 6.84
N THR A 254 -6.07 -28.67 6.94
CA THR A 254 -6.14 -30.13 6.87
C THR A 254 -7.12 -30.71 7.88
N LEU A 255 -7.04 -30.29 9.16
CA LEU A 255 -7.99 -30.74 10.20
C LEU A 255 -9.43 -30.31 9.91
N ARG A 256 -9.65 -29.12 9.36
CA ARG A 256 -10.99 -28.65 9.00
C ARG A 256 -11.59 -29.40 7.81
N VAL A 257 -10.76 -29.84 6.87
CA VAL A 257 -11.23 -30.75 5.78
C VAL A 257 -11.76 -32.05 6.38
N LEU A 258 -11.13 -32.60 7.42
CA LEU A 258 -11.64 -33.77 8.14
C LEU A 258 -12.99 -33.49 8.82
N LEU A 259 -13.14 -32.33 9.45
CA LEU A 259 -14.42 -31.93 10.07
C LEU A 259 -15.52 -31.76 9.02
N GLN A 260 -15.19 -31.19 7.86
CA GLN A 260 -16.12 -31.09 6.74
C GLN A 260 -16.56 -32.45 6.22
N TYR A 261 -15.62 -33.41 6.12
CA TYR A 261 -15.96 -34.81 5.80
C TYR A 261 -17.00 -35.35 6.76
N VAL A 262 -16.83 -35.18 8.08
CA VAL A 262 -17.78 -35.67 9.10
C VAL A 262 -19.16 -35.03 8.92
N THR A 263 -19.22 -33.76 8.56
CA THR A 263 -20.49 -33.06 8.30
C THR A 263 -21.21 -33.63 7.09
N LEU A 264 -20.50 -33.80 5.97
CA LEU A 264 -21.05 -34.32 4.73
C LEU A 264 -21.45 -35.81 4.86
N ALA A 265 -20.64 -36.64 5.56
CA ALA A 265 -20.92 -38.04 5.82
C ALA A 265 -22.18 -38.27 6.68
N ARG A 266 -22.59 -37.26 7.47
CA ARG A 266 -23.84 -37.28 8.26
C ARG A 266 -25.08 -36.83 7.44
N GLY A 267 -24.94 -36.61 6.14
CA GLY A 267 -26.02 -36.16 5.26
C GLY A 267 -26.13 -34.65 5.13
N GLY A 268 -25.08 -33.89 5.53
CA GLY A 268 -25.00 -32.46 5.23
C GLY A 268 -24.87 -32.24 3.70
N THR A 269 -25.59 -31.28 3.17
CA THR A 269 -25.58 -30.92 1.74
C THR A 269 -24.72 -29.69 1.45
N GLU A 270 -24.37 -28.92 2.46
CA GLU A 270 -23.62 -27.67 2.32
C GLU A 270 -22.14 -27.86 2.64
N ALA A 271 -21.29 -27.36 1.78
CA ALA A 271 -19.86 -27.26 2.05
C ALA A 271 -19.51 -25.89 2.65
N SER A 272 -18.55 -25.87 3.58
CA SER A 272 -18.12 -24.63 4.22
C SER A 272 -17.44 -23.69 3.23
N THR A 273 -18.13 -22.63 2.82
CA THR A 273 -17.60 -21.54 1.99
C THR A 273 -16.29 -20.99 2.55
N ARG A 274 -16.25 -20.79 3.85
CA ARG A 274 -15.08 -20.23 4.54
C ARG A 274 -13.86 -21.15 4.46
N LEU A 275 -14.06 -22.46 4.61
CA LEU A 275 -12.97 -23.42 4.44
C LEU A 275 -12.51 -23.49 3.00
N ALA A 276 -13.43 -23.48 2.04
CA ALA A 276 -13.09 -23.46 0.63
C ALA A 276 -12.25 -22.20 0.26
N GLN A 277 -12.59 -21.04 0.79
CA GLN A 277 -11.77 -19.81 0.65
C GLN A 277 -10.38 -19.97 1.26
N ASP A 278 -10.27 -20.56 2.46
CA ASP A 278 -8.97 -20.82 3.10
C ASP A 278 -8.09 -21.72 2.23
N LEU A 279 -8.67 -22.79 1.65
CA LEU A 279 -7.95 -23.68 0.75
C LEU A 279 -7.55 -22.99 -0.55
N LEU A 280 -8.45 -22.19 -1.17
CA LEU A 280 -8.12 -21.41 -2.37
C LEU A 280 -7.03 -20.37 -2.11
N PHE A 281 -7.07 -19.72 -0.94
CA PHE A 281 -5.98 -18.83 -0.55
C PHE A 281 -4.64 -19.57 -0.57
N LEU A 282 -4.56 -20.72 0.07
CA LEU A 282 -3.33 -21.54 0.09
C LEU A 282 -2.93 -21.99 -1.33
N CYS A 283 -3.88 -22.37 -2.19
CA CYS A 283 -3.62 -22.64 -3.60
C CYS A 283 -3.15 -21.41 -4.39
N SER A 284 -3.48 -20.19 -3.97
CA SER A 284 -3.01 -18.96 -4.61
C SER A 284 -1.54 -18.65 -4.31
N GLN A 285 -1.04 -19.10 -3.14
CA GLN A 285 0.31 -18.82 -2.66
C GLN A 285 1.41 -19.59 -3.40
N VAL A 286 1.06 -20.52 -4.29
CA VAL A 286 2.01 -21.40 -4.97
C VAL A 286 1.85 -21.34 -6.49
N LYS A 287 2.95 -21.61 -7.20
CA LYS A 287 2.96 -21.77 -8.66
C LYS A 287 3.63 -23.08 -9.01
N PRO A 288 3.01 -23.96 -9.83
CA PRO A 288 3.71 -25.10 -10.40
C PRO A 288 4.94 -24.65 -11.18
N HIS A 289 6.05 -25.35 -11.02
CA HIS A 289 7.30 -25.00 -11.70
C HIS A 289 7.29 -25.43 -13.17
N ARG A 290 6.55 -26.51 -13.49
CA ARG A 290 6.45 -27.08 -14.84
C ARG A 290 5.00 -27.27 -15.27
N PRO A 291 4.69 -27.07 -16.56
CA PRO A 291 3.38 -27.43 -17.10
C PRO A 291 3.09 -28.93 -16.87
N GLY A 292 1.92 -29.23 -16.30
CA GLY A 292 1.48 -30.61 -16.05
C GLY A 292 1.98 -31.25 -14.74
N GLU A 293 2.81 -30.57 -13.96
CA GLU A 293 3.33 -31.05 -12.67
C GLU A 293 2.22 -31.26 -11.62
N ALA A 294 1.22 -30.39 -11.61
CA ALA A 294 0.10 -30.40 -10.68
C ALA A 294 -1.21 -30.07 -11.43
N PRO A 295 -1.81 -31.04 -12.15
CA PRO A 295 -2.95 -30.79 -13.02
C PRO A 295 -4.22 -30.38 -12.26
N VAL A 296 -4.47 -30.93 -11.07
CA VAL A 296 -5.63 -30.60 -10.23
C VAL A 296 -5.51 -29.19 -9.71
N LEU A 297 -4.35 -28.85 -9.13
CA LEU A 297 -4.05 -27.49 -8.68
C LEU A 297 -4.13 -26.49 -9.84
N ALA A 298 -3.61 -26.85 -11.01
CA ALA A 298 -3.67 -25.97 -12.19
C ALA A 298 -5.12 -25.71 -12.64
N ALA A 299 -5.99 -26.73 -12.62
CA ALA A 299 -7.40 -26.57 -12.92
C ALA A 299 -8.10 -25.67 -11.91
N VAL A 300 -7.88 -25.88 -10.61
CA VAL A 300 -8.41 -25.02 -9.53
C VAL A 300 -7.93 -23.57 -9.71
N ARG A 301 -6.64 -23.37 -9.91
CA ARG A 301 -6.06 -22.03 -10.11
C ARG A 301 -6.63 -21.32 -11.34
N LYS A 302 -6.84 -22.04 -12.43
CA LYS A 302 -7.43 -21.51 -13.66
C LYS A 302 -8.89 -21.11 -13.45
N SER A 303 -9.71 -21.98 -12.85
CA SER A 303 -11.14 -21.74 -12.64
C SER A 303 -11.40 -20.51 -11.76
N TYR A 304 -10.58 -20.31 -10.75
CA TYR A 304 -10.71 -19.20 -9.80
C TYR A 304 -9.83 -17.98 -10.14
N GLY A 305 -9.14 -17.98 -11.27
CA GLY A 305 -8.30 -16.86 -11.68
C GLY A 305 -7.15 -16.55 -10.70
N LEU A 306 -6.63 -17.58 -9.99
CA LEU A 306 -5.63 -17.37 -8.92
C LEU A 306 -4.27 -16.95 -9.44
N ALA A 307 -4.02 -16.96 -10.74
CA ALA A 307 -2.76 -16.52 -11.35
C ALA A 307 -2.49 -15.02 -11.15
N ARG A 308 -3.54 -14.22 -10.94
CA ARG A 308 -3.45 -12.78 -10.68
C ARG A 308 -2.85 -12.45 -9.30
N PHE A 309 -2.96 -13.35 -8.34
CA PHE A 309 -2.41 -13.14 -7.00
C PHE A 309 -0.95 -13.58 -6.93
N LYS A 310 -0.10 -12.69 -6.45
CA LYS A 310 1.30 -13.01 -6.16
C LYS A 310 1.39 -13.70 -4.78
N PRO A 311 2.24 -14.71 -4.62
CA PRO A 311 2.53 -15.26 -3.31
C PRO A 311 3.05 -14.18 -2.35
N VAL A 312 2.55 -14.20 -1.11
CA VAL A 312 2.91 -13.24 -0.06
C VAL A 312 3.43 -14.01 1.15
N ASP A 313 4.57 -13.61 1.69
CA ASP A 313 5.00 -14.10 2.99
C ASP A 313 4.18 -13.41 4.09
N TYR A 314 3.11 -14.06 4.50
CA TYR A 314 2.18 -13.58 5.52
C TYR A 314 2.68 -13.77 6.96
N GLU A 315 3.84 -14.39 7.17
CA GLU A 315 4.49 -14.48 8.48
C GLU A 315 5.54 -13.38 8.67
N ALA A 316 6.10 -12.85 7.58
CA ALA A 316 7.08 -11.79 7.63
C ALA A 316 6.42 -10.42 7.91
N VAL A 317 7.01 -9.67 8.83
CA VAL A 317 6.61 -8.28 9.09
C VAL A 317 7.16 -7.41 7.96
N GLN A 318 6.29 -7.00 7.04
CA GLN A 318 6.65 -6.11 5.92
C GLN A 318 6.44 -4.64 6.29
N PHE A 319 5.36 -4.32 6.98
CA PHE A 319 4.99 -2.96 7.36
C PHE A 319 5.15 -2.71 8.85
N GLY A 320 5.34 -1.44 9.24
CA GLY A 320 5.31 -1.02 10.64
C GLY A 320 6.55 -1.38 11.46
N ARG A 321 7.65 -1.79 10.84
CA ARG A 321 8.91 -2.08 11.56
C ARG A 321 9.44 -0.92 12.36
N PHE A 322 9.21 0.29 11.85
CA PHE A 322 9.67 1.54 12.46
C PHE A 322 8.51 2.51 12.58
N ALA A 323 8.50 3.28 13.66
CA ALA A 323 7.56 4.38 13.79
C ALA A 323 7.75 5.38 12.62
N PRO A 324 6.68 5.79 11.94
CA PRO A 324 6.75 6.76 10.83
C PRO A 324 7.52 8.03 11.20
N ALA A 325 7.41 8.47 12.45
CA ALA A 325 8.16 9.60 12.97
C ALA A 325 9.68 9.44 12.89
N LEU A 326 10.21 8.22 13.05
CA LEU A 326 11.66 7.95 12.93
C LEU A 326 12.13 8.09 11.50
N ILE A 327 11.33 7.59 10.54
CA ILE A 327 11.63 7.71 9.10
C ILE A 327 11.53 9.18 8.67
N ALA A 328 10.46 9.88 9.08
CA ALA A 328 10.31 11.33 8.82
C ALA A 328 11.47 12.14 9.42
N GLN A 329 11.91 11.80 10.63
CA GLN A 329 13.07 12.44 11.26
C GLN A 329 14.36 12.17 10.48
N ALA A 330 14.58 10.93 9.99
CA ALA A 330 15.73 10.59 9.17
C ALA A 330 15.73 11.40 7.86
N ARG A 331 14.59 11.48 7.17
CA ARG A 331 14.43 12.30 5.96
C ARG A 331 14.79 13.76 6.21
N LYS A 332 14.25 14.36 7.27
CA LYS A 332 14.56 15.76 7.64
C LYS A 332 16.04 15.96 7.94
N ARG A 333 16.69 15.04 8.66
CA ARG A 333 18.12 15.10 8.96
C ARG A 333 18.97 15.04 7.69
N ILE A 334 18.62 14.15 6.76
CA ILE A 334 19.32 14.00 5.48
C ILE A 334 19.16 15.27 4.62
N SER A 335 17.95 15.82 4.50
CA SER A 335 17.71 17.07 3.77
C SER A 335 18.52 18.23 4.34
N SER A 336 18.51 18.41 5.66
CA SER A 336 19.32 19.46 6.31
C SER A 336 20.82 19.26 6.11
N ALA A 337 21.31 18.02 6.18
CA ALA A 337 22.73 17.72 5.94
C ALA A 337 23.13 17.98 4.49
N LYS A 338 22.25 17.64 3.52
CA LYS A 338 22.43 17.92 2.09
C LYS A 338 22.58 19.42 1.82
N GLU A 339 21.65 20.22 2.34
CA GLU A 339 21.66 21.69 2.18
C GLU A 339 22.94 22.30 2.76
N THR A 340 23.30 21.91 3.98
CA THR A 340 24.48 22.46 4.65
C THR A 340 25.77 22.01 3.98
N TRP A 341 25.85 20.75 3.48
CA TRP A 341 26.97 20.26 2.69
C TRP A 341 27.15 21.06 1.39
N SER A 342 26.05 21.36 0.69
CA SER A 342 26.07 22.20 -0.50
C SER A 342 26.66 23.58 -0.24
N LEU A 343 26.30 24.20 0.90
CA LEU A 343 26.85 25.51 1.28
C LEU A 343 28.36 25.44 1.59
N VAL A 344 28.80 24.39 2.30
CA VAL A 344 30.24 24.19 2.61
C VAL A 344 31.05 23.98 1.33
N THR A 345 30.54 23.20 0.37
CA THR A 345 31.19 22.98 -0.94
C THR A 345 31.20 24.24 -1.81
N ALA A 346 30.25 25.16 -1.61
CA ALA A 346 30.21 26.47 -2.24
C ALA A 346 31.13 27.51 -1.56
N GLY A 347 31.78 27.14 -0.43
CA GLY A 347 32.78 27.98 0.24
C GLY A 347 32.36 28.61 1.59
N ASP A 348 31.16 28.29 2.09
CA ASP A 348 30.71 28.74 3.44
C ASP A 348 31.33 27.84 4.53
N LEU A 349 32.60 28.14 4.87
CA LEU A 349 33.38 27.39 5.88
C LEU A 349 32.86 27.58 7.30
N GLY A 350 32.07 28.63 7.57
CA GLY A 350 31.43 28.84 8.87
C GLY A 350 30.46 27.72 9.27
N ARG A 351 30.01 26.92 8.31
CA ARG A 351 29.07 25.80 8.51
C ARG A 351 29.74 24.46 8.82
N LEU A 352 31.08 24.35 8.81
CA LEU A 352 31.79 23.07 8.98
C LEU A 352 31.41 22.34 10.27
N LYS A 353 31.24 23.05 11.39
CA LYS A 353 30.79 22.44 12.65
C LYS A 353 29.34 21.93 12.53
N THR A 354 28.46 22.73 11.97
CA THR A 354 27.06 22.38 11.77
C THR A 354 26.91 21.13 10.88
N VAL A 355 27.72 21.02 9.81
CA VAL A 355 27.75 19.82 8.95
C VAL A 355 28.16 18.59 9.75
N ALA A 356 29.20 18.67 10.59
CA ALA A 356 29.62 17.53 11.40
C ALA A 356 28.49 17.03 12.33
N ASP A 357 27.84 17.97 13.04
CA ASP A 357 26.71 17.64 13.92
C ASP A 357 25.53 17.03 13.15
N GLN A 358 25.20 17.58 11.99
CA GLN A 358 24.09 17.06 11.16
C GLN A 358 24.39 15.66 10.60
N PHE A 359 25.60 15.42 10.08
CA PHE A 359 25.99 14.11 9.59
C PHE A 359 26.07 13.06 10.69
N SER A 360 26.47 13.44 11.91
CA SER A 360 26.36 12.54 13.07
C SER A 360 24.91 12.08 13.29
N LEU A 361 23.93 12.99 13.20
CA LEU A 361 22.52 12.63 13.34
C LEU A 361 22.00 11.79 12.15
N VAL A 362 22.52 12.00 10.93
CA VAL A 362 22.19 11.17 9.76
C VAL A 362 22.71 9.76 9.94
N THR A 363 23.98 9.61 10.32
CA THR A 363 24.62 8.30 10.52
C THR A 363 23.99 7.52 11.66
N ASP A 364 23.61 8.18 12.76
CA ASP A 364 22.84 7.56 13.84
C ASP A 364 21.49 7.04 13.37
N SER A 365 20.77 7.82 12.54
CA SER A 365 19.49 7.39 11.96
C SER A 365 19.68 6.21 11.02
N LEU A 366 20.73 6.25 10.19
CA LEU A 366 21.04 5.20 9.22
C LEU A 366 21.33 3.86 9.91
N VAL A 367 22.20 3.86 10.91
CA VAL A 367 22.56 2.65 11.66
C VAL A 367 21.35 2.08 12.42
N LYS A 368 20.52 2.96 12.99
CA LYS A 368 19.32 2.56 13.73
C LYS A 368 18.25 1.94 12.83
N LEU A 369 18.03 2.49 11.63
CA LEU A 369 17.00 2.06 10.72
C LEU A 369 17.46 0.94 9.77
N HIS A 370 18.75 0.93 9.40
CA HIS A 370 19.34 -0.09 8.55
C HIS A 370 20.77 -0.43 9.02
N PRO A 371 20.92 -1.30 10.04
CA PRO A 371 22.24 -1.70 10.57
C PRO A 371 23.25 -2.17 9.53
N PRO A 372 22.88 -2.89 8.44
CA PRO A 372 23.84 -3.28 7.40
C PRO A 372 24.54 -2.11 6.69
N SER A 373 24.02 -0.87 6.79
CA SER A 373 24.66 0.35 6.26
C SER A 373 25.69 0.97 7.20
N GLU A 374 26.03 0.34 8.33
CA GLU A 374 27.06 0.82 9.25
C GLU A 374 28.40 1.15 8.55
N PRO A 375 28.90 0.36 7.57
CA PRO A 375 30.12 0.72 6.85
C PRO A 375 30.05 2.10 6.19
N LEU A 376 28.94 2.45 5.55
CA LEU A 376 28.72 3.76 4.94
C LEU A 376 28.67 4.87 6.02
N ALA A 377 27.92 4.64 7.09
CA ALA A 377 27.86 5.58 8.22
C ALA A 377 29.23 5.90 8.79
N ARG A 378 30.05 4.88 9.00
CA ARG A 378 31.42 5.00 9.53
C ARG A 378 32.33 5.80 8.62
N VAL A 379 32.30 5.56 7.31
CA VAL A 379 33.13 6.29 6.34
C VAL A 379 32.66 7.74 6.21
N LEU A 380 31.35 7.98 6.13
CA LEU A 380 30.78 9.34 6.13
C LEU A 380 31.25 10.13 7.36
N THR A 381 31.13 9.57 8.56
CA THR A 381 31.59 10.23 9.80
C THR A 381 33.05 10.61 9.70
N ARG A 382 33.94 9.69 9.27
CA ARG A 382 35.38 9.97 9.13
C ARG A 382 35.69 11.09 8.13
N VAL A 383 35.02 11.06 6.98
CA VAL A 383 35.17 12.05 5.91
C VAL A 383 34.76 13.44 6.41
N ILE A 384 33.61 13.54 7.02
CA ILE A 384 33.04 14.81 7.50
C ILE A 384 33.88 15.38 8.65
N GLU A 385 34.28 14.57 9.63
CA GLU A 385 35.15 14.99 10.71
C GLU A 385 36.54 15.43 10.22
N ALA A 386 37.11 14.74 9.23
CA ALA A 386 38.39 15.15 8.63
C ALA A 386 38.24 16.48 7.91
N THR A 387 37.18 16.73 7.17
CA THR A 387 36.88 17.99 6.50
C THR A 387 36.69 19.12 7.52
N ALA A 388 35.92 18.86 8.58
CA ALA A 388 35.70 19.86 9.66
C ALA A 388 36.99 20.22 10.39
N ARG A 389 37.88 19.24 10.65
CA ARG A 389 39.19 19.46 11.26
C ARG A 389 40.16 20.21 10.35
N ALA A 390 40.12 19.96 9.04
CA ALA A 390 40.95 20.66 8.08
C ALA A 390 40.61 22.16 7.93
N GLY A 391 39.38 22.56 8.27
CA GLY A 391 38.94 23.94 8.18
C GLY A 391 38.89 24.51 6.75
N GLN A 392 38.92 23.67 5.75
CA GLN A 392 38.94 24.02 4.33
C GLN A 392 37.83 23.31 3.57
N ALA A 393 37.44 23.86 2.42
CA ALA A 393 36.50 23.21 1.53
C ALA A 393 37.05 21.84 1.10
N PRO A 394 36.16 20.81 1.00
CA PRO A 394 36.57 19.50 0.54
C PRO A 394 37.03 19.55 -0.92
N ARG A 395 37.92 18.62 -1.29
CA ARG A 395 38.29 18.45 -2.72
C ARG A 395 37.05 18.11 -3.55
N PRO A 396 36.97 18.56 -4.82
CA PRO A 396 35.79 18.36 -5.66
C PRO A 396 35.35 16.90 -5.75
N GLU A 397 36.30 15.96 -5.84
CA GLU A 397 36.03 14.52 -5.91
C GLU A 397 35.36 14.01 -4.64
N LEU A 398 35.85 14.46 -3.48
CA LEU A 398 35.28 14.09 -2.18
C LEU A 398 33.92 14.73 -1.97
N ALA A 399 33.77 15.99 -2.41
CA ALA A 399 32.51 16.71 -2.36
C ALA A 399 31.41 15.97 -3.16
N LEU A 400 31.76 15.48 -4.36
CA LEU A 400 30.85 14.74 -5.24
C LEU A 400 30.44 13.38 -4.63
N GLU A 401 31.40 12.60 -4.11
CA GLU A 401 31.09 11.28 -3.52
C GLU A 401 30.19 11.40 -2.27
N VAL A 402 30.42 12.40 -1.43
CA VAL A 402 29.53 12.68 -0.28
C VAL A 402 28.15 13.10 -0.77
N ALA A 403 28.06 13.97 -1.76
CA ALA A 403 26.78 14.39 -2.35
C ALA A 403 26.02 13.19 -2.95
N THR A 404 26.70 12.30 -3.67
CA THR A 404 26.12 11.06 -4.21
C THR A 404 25.57 10.16 -3.10
N ALA A 405 26.34 9.98 -2.02
CA ALA A 405 25.89 9.19 -0.88
C ALA A 405 24.65 9.80 -0.20
N VAL A 406 24.63 11.11 -0.01
CA VAL A 406 23.48 11.80 0.61
C VAL A 406 22.23 11.74 -0.27
N LEU A 407 22.38 11.94 -1.61
CA LEU A 407 21.28 11.80 -2.56
C LEU A 407 20.72 10.38 -2.58
N TYR A 408 21.60 9.38 -2.49
CA TYR A 408 21.16 7.99 -2.38
C TYR A 408 20.41 7.74 -1.08
N LEU A 409 20.88 8.24 0.05
CA LEU A 409 20.20 8.11 1.34
C LEU A 409 18.83 8.81 1.32
N GLU A 410 18.73 9.99 0.71
CA GLU A 410 17.46 10.70 0.54
C GLU A 410 16.47 9.85 -0.26
N ALA A 411 16.86 9.37 -1.45
CA ALA A 411 16.02 8.52 -2.27
C ALA A 411 15.66 7.18 -1.61
N MET A 412 16.60 6.61 -0.85
CA MET A 412 16.38 5.38 -0.09
C MET A 412 15.32 5.56 1.00
N PHE A 413 15.37 6.66 1.76
CA PHE A 413 14.40 6.91 2.82
C PHE A 413 13.06 7.44 2.31
N ASP A 414 12.98 7.95 1.08
CA ASP A 414 11.71 8.28 0.43
C ASP A 414 10.89 7.01 0.11
N ASP A 415 11.57 5.91 -0.23
CA ASP A 415 10.99 4.62 -0.55
C ASP A 415 11.68 3.51 0.26
N PHE A 416 11.61 3.64 1.60
CA PHE A 416 12.39 2.82 2.50
C PHE A 416 11.81 1.41 2.64
N ASP A 417 12.46 0.43 2.01
CA ASP A 417 12.25 -1.00 2.26
C ASP A 417 13.51 -1.61 2.87
N PRO A 418 13.52 -1.91 4.18
CA PRO A 418 14.68 -2.50 4.85
C PRO A 418 15.03 -3.92 4.37
N ASN A 419 14.17 -4.56 3.56
CA ASN A 419 14.40 -5.89 2.99
C ASN A 419 14.92 -5.84 1.55
N ASP A 420 15.05 -4.66 0.94
CA ASP A 420 15.58 -4.56 -0.43
C ASP A 420 17.05 -5.03 -0.45
N PRO A 421 17.37 -6.15 -1.12
CA PRO A 421 18.75 -6.66 -1.19
C PRO A 421 19.71 -5.71 -1.89
N LYS A 422 19.20 -4.81 -2.74
CA LYS A 422 20.01 -3.79 -3.43
C LYS A 422 20.50 -2.72 -2.47
N LEU A 423 19.78 -2.50 -1.38
CA LEU A 423 20.08 -1.47 -0.39
C LEU A 423 21.44 -1.72 0.28
N TRP A 424 21.66 -2.93 0.77
CA TRP A 424 22.94 -3.34 1.34
C TRP A 424 24.09 -3.25 0.32
N THR A 425 23.89 -3.78 -0.89
CA THR A 425 24.91 -3.78 -1.94
C THR A 425 25.32 -2.36 -2.33
N ARG A 426 24.34 -1.47 -2.50
CA ARG A 426 24.58 -0.07 -2.89
C ARG A 426 25.24 0.74 -1.79
N THR A 427 24.83 0.58 -0.52
CA THR A 427 25.45 1.28 0.60
C THR A 427 26.88 0.81 0.83
N ALA A 428 27.19 -0.49 0.67
CA ALA A 428 28.53 -1.00 0.72
C ALA A 428 29.41 -0.41 -0.41
N ARG A 429 28.86 -0.32 -1.62
CA ARG A 429 29.59 0.27 -2.76
C ARG A 429 29.87 1.77 -2.57
N LEU A 430 28.93 2.53 -2.04
CA LEU A 430 29.17 3.94 -1.69
C LEU A 430 30.25 4.09 -0.61
N ALA A 431 30.28 3.19 0.37
CA ALA A 431 31.32 3.21 1.40
C ALA A 431 32.72 2.94 0.80
N GLU A 432 32.87 1.99 -0.13
CA GLU A 432 34.12 1.72 -0.84
C GLU A 432 34.59 2.92 -1.65
N ARG A 433 33.71 3.56 -2.42
CA ARG A 433 34.04 4.74 -3.23
C ARG A 433 34.50 5.91 -2.38
N LEU A 434 33.73 6.24 -1.32
CA LEU A 434 34.10 7.29 -0.35
C LEU A 434 35.46 7.03 0.31
N GLU A 435 35.73 5.79 0.73
CA GLU A 435 37.00 5.42 1.35
C GLU A 435 38.14 5.53 0.33
N GLY A 436 37.93 5.13 -0.92
CA GLY A 436 38.91 5.26 -2.00
C GLY A 436 39.32 6.72 -2.24
N VAL A 437 38.36 7.64 -2.34
CA VAL A 437 38.64 9.07 -2.53
C VAL A 437 39.25 9.69 -1.26
N ARG A 438 38.83 9.28 -0.06
CA ARG A 438 39.39 9.73 1.21
C ARG A 438 40.89 9.41 1.32
N THR A 439 41.30 8.24 0.86
CA THR A 439 42.71 7.78 0.91
C THR A 439 43.58 8.31 -0.24
N GLY A 440 43.05 9.22 -1.07
CA GLY A 440 43.80 9.89 -2.15
C GLY A 440 43.67 9.22 -3.51
N GLY A 441 42.77 8.25 -3.66
CA GLY A 441 42.41 7.66 -4.95
C GLY A 441 41.69 8.65 -5.87
N GLN A 442 41.72 8.37 -7.17
CA GLN A 442 40.94 9.14 -8.16
C GLN A 442 39.45 8.78 -8.05
N ALA A 443 38.58 9.76 -8.34
CA ALA A 443 37.14 9.52 -8.45
C ALA A 443 36.86 8.47 -9.53
N GLN A 444 36.05 7.49 -9.21
CA GLN A 444 35.59 6.50 -10.17
C GLN A 444 34.41 7.07 -10.99
N PRO A 445 34.25 6.68 -12.27
CA PRO A 445 33.08 7.07 -13.05
C PRO A 445 31.80 6.61 -12.33
N LEU A 446 30.68 7.32 -12.55
CA LEU A 446 29.40 6.94 -11.99
C LEU A 446 28.97 5.59 -12.57
N GLU A 447 28.38 4.76 -11.74
CA GLU A 447 27.74 3.52 -12.18
C GLU A 447 26.33 3.83 -12.69
N SER A 448 25.78 3.00 -13.59
CA SER A 448 24.49 3.21 -14.24
C SER A 448 23.35 3.51 -13.25
N TRP A 449 23.31 2.80 -12.12
CA TRP A 449 22.29 3.05 -11.09
C TRP A 449 22.44 4.40 -10.37
N MET A 450 23.66 4.95 -10.33
CA MET A 450 23.90 6.30 -9.79
C MET A 450 23.45 7.36 -10.78
N GLU A 451 23.70 7.16 -12.09
CA GLU A 451 23.20 8.03 -13.14
C GLU A 451 21.67 8.05 -13.17
N GLU A 452 21.03 6.89 -13.09
CA GLU A 452 19.57 6.78 -12.95
C GLU A 452 19.05 7.46 -11.68
N LEU A 453 19.79 7.42 -10.58
CA LEU A 453 19.46 8.12 -9.34
C LEU A 453 19.46 9.64 -9.57
N TYR A 454 20.52 10.17 -10.17
CA TYR A 454 20.62 11.61 -10.48
C TYR A 454 19.48 12.05 -11.40
N GLN A 455 19.17 11.29 -12.44
CA GLN A 455 18.05 11.60 -13.32
C GLN A 455 16.72 11.62 -12.56
N ARG A 456 16.42 10.59 -11.77
CA ARG A 456 15.18 10.52 -10.97
C ARG A 456 15.04 11.66 -9.96
N VAL A 457 16.14 12.04 -9.30
CA VAL A 457 16.12 13.16 -8.34
C VAL A 457 15.84 14.47 -9.06
N ASN A 458 16.49 14.68 -10.22
CA ASN A 458 16.29 15.88 -11.04
C ASN A 458 14.85 15.95 -11.57
N ASP A 459 14.33 14.85 -12.09
CA ASP A 459 12.96 14.78 -12.62
C ASP A 459 11.93 15.04 -11.51
N ARG A 460 12.12 14.44 -10.32
CA ARG A 460 11.23 14.65 -9.17
C ARG A 460 11.28 16.10 -8.68
N GLN A 461 12.47 16.70 -8.62
CA GLN A 461 12.60 18.10 -8.21
C GLN A 461 11.94 19.05 -9.21
N THR A 462 12.12 18.80 -10.49
CA THR A 462 11.48 19.57 -11.57
C THR A 462 9.96 19.43 -11.49
N MET A 463 9.45 18.20 -11.39
CA MET A 463 8.01 17.93 -11.24
C MET A 463 7.43 18.60 -9.99
N GLY A 464 8.09 18.48 -8.84
CA GLY A 464 7.65 19.12 -7.59
C GLY A 464 7.55 20.64 -7.70
N THR A 465 8.51 21.28 -8.37
CA THR A 465 8.49 22.73 -8.62
C THR A 465 7.31 23.12 -9.52
N VAL A 466 7.10 22.38 -10.61
CA VAL A 466 6.00 22.62 -11.55
C VAL A 466 4.63 22.45 -10.89
N VAL A 467 4.46 21.38 -10.10
CA VAL A 467 3.21 21.12 -9.36
C VAL A 467 2.94 22.21 -8.32
N ALA A 468 3.98 22.69 -7.62
CA ALA A 468 3.84 23.79 -6.67
C ALA A 468 3.38 25.09 -7.38
N GLU A 469 3.95 25.40 -8.54
CA GLU A 469 3.57 26.56 -9.34
C GLU A 469 2.15 26.44 -9.89
N LEU A 470 1.76 25.27 -10.41
CA LEU A 470 0.38 25.00 -10.85
C LEU A 470 -0.63 25.19 -9.71
N ARG A 471 -0.28 24.74 -8.50
CA ARG A 471 -1.16 24.87 -7.31
C ARG A 471 -1.36 26.35 -6.91
N VAL A 472 -0.28 27.14 -6.96
CA VAL A 472 -0.38 28.59 -6.70
C VAL A 472 -1.26 29.27 -7.75
N SER A 473 -1.00 28.99 -9.03
CA SER A 473 -1.79 29.56 -10.14
C SER A 473 -3.26 29.16 -10.07
N LEU A 474 -3.56 27.90 -9.72
CA LEU A 474 -4.94 27.43 -9.53
C LEU A 474 -5.64 28.17 -8.38
N GLY A 475 -4.97 28.35 -7.25
CA GLY A 475 -5.52 29.08 -6.10
C GLY A 475 -5.82 30.56 -6.39
N GLU A 476 -5.03 31.20 -7.28
CA GLU A 476 -5.31 32.54 -7.75
C GLU A 476 -6.53 32.58 -8.70
N LEU A 477 -6.65 31.61 -9.60
CA LEU A 477 -7.80 31.43 -10.48
C LEU A 477 -9.08 31.19 -9.68
N GLU A 478 -9.05 30.32 -8.69
CA GLU A 478 -10.19 30.05 -7.78
C GLU A 478 -10.65 31.32 -7.09
N LYS A 479 -9.74 32.14 -6.54
CA LYS A 479 -10.08 33.41 -5.90
C LYS A 479 -10.71 34.40 -6.87
N SER A 480 -10.17 34.52 -8.07
CA SER A 480 -10.68 35.46 -9.07
C SER A 480 -12.07 35.05 -9.55
N LEU A 481 -12.29 33.76 -9.82
CA LEU A 481 -13.58 33.22 -10.24
C LEU A 481 -14.60 33.25 -9.12
N ASP A 482 -14.26 32.91 -7.87
CA ASP A 482 -15.14 33.03 -6.71
C ASP A 482 -15.58 34.49 -6.48
N SER A 483 -14.65 35.45 -6.58
CA SER A 483 -14.96 36.86 -6.48
C SER A 483 -15.94 37.29 -7.58
N PHE A 484 -15.75 36.85 -8.81
CA PHE A 484 -16.66 37.12 -9.92
C PHE A 484 -18.04 36.45 -9.71
N PHE A 485 -18.08 35.19 -9.26
CA PHE A 485 -19.36 34.50 -9.00
C PHE A 485 -20.20 35.18 -7.92
N ARG A 486 -19.56 35.83 -6.93
CA ARG A 486 -20.22 36.61 -5.88
C ARG A 486 -20.68 37.99 -6.37
N ALA A 487 -19.95 38.60 -7.31
CA ALA A 487 -20.24 39.91 -7.86
C ALA A 487 -20.09 39.94 -9.38
N PRO A 488 -20.98 39.29 -10.17
CA PRO A 488 -20.84 39.11 -11.63
C PRO A 488 -20.82 40.41 -12.45
N LYS A 489 -21.16 41.55 -11.85
CA LYS A 489 -21.09 42.87 -12.49
C LYS A 489 -19.67 43.43 -12.55
N ASP A 490 -18.79 42.96 -11.66
CA ASP A 490 -17.38 43.38 -11.65
C ASP A 490 -16.52 42.46 -12.53
N LYS A 491 -16.47 42.78 -13.81
CA LYS A 491 -15.66 42.05 -14.78
C LYS A 491 -14.15 42.32 -14.64
N THR A 492 -13.74 43.31 -13.86
CA THR A 492 -12.33 43.68 -13.70
C THR A 492 -11.52 42.55 -13.04
N VAL A 493 -12.16 41.79 -12.15
CA VAL A 493 -11.55 40.64 -11.49
C VAL A 493 -11.20 39.50 -12.44
N LEU A 494 -11.84 39.43 -13.61
CA LEU A 494 -11.56 38.43 -14.65
C LEU A 494 -10.46 38.84 -15.63
N ALA A 495 -10.00 40.10 -15.61
CA ALA A 495 -9.11 40.63 -16.64
C ALA A 495 -7.79 39.84 -16.78
N ALA A 496 -7.24 39.31 -15.69
CA ALA A 496 -6.00 38.52 -15.68
C ALA A 496 -6.23 37.01 -15.93
N VAL A 497 -7.45 36.50 -15.75
CA VAL A 497 -7.77 35.07 -15.78
C VAL A 497 -7.45 34.40 -17.12
N PRO A 498 -7.73 34.99 -18.30
CA PRO A 498 -7.38 34.36 -19.58
C PRO A 498 -5.87 34.14 -19.75
N ALA A 499 -5.04 35.08 -19.29
CA ALA A 499 -3.58 34.94 -19.35
C ALA A 499 -3.06 33.84 -18.38
N GLN A 500 -3.62 33.77 -17.17
CA GLN A 500 -3.28 32.72 -16.21
C GLN A 500 -3.69 31.33 -16.72
N LEU A 501 -4.88 31.20 -17.31
CA LEU A 501 -5.32 29.95 -17.94
C LEU A 501 -4.44 29.56 -19.13
N ALA A 502 -4.01 30.52 -19.96
CA ALA A 502 -3.10 30.25 -21.07
C ALA A 502 -1.72 29.73 -20.57
N GLN A 503 -1.19 30.30 -19.50
CA GLN A 503 0.05 29.83 -18.87
C GLN A 503 -0.13 28.41 -18.32
N MET A 504 -1.20 28.15 -17.58
CA MET A 504 -1.52 26.81 -17.05
C MET A 504 -1.68 25.77 -18.16
N GLN A 505 -2.38 26.12 -19.25
CA GLN A 505 -2.52 25.26 -20.42
C GLN A 505 -1.15 24.87 -20.99
N GLY A 506 -0.22 25.84 -21.14
CA GLY A 506 1.12 25.58 -21.62
C GLY A 506 1.90 24.61 -20.74
N VAL A 507 1.82 24.78 -19.43
CA VAL A 507 2.49 23.87 -18.47
C VAL A 507 1.90 22.46 -18.53
N LEU A 508 0.56 22.32 -18.56
CA LEU A 508 -0.10 21.02 -18.66
C LEU A 508 0.22 20.30 -19.96
N ALA A 509 0.34 21.03 -21.08
CA ALA A 509 0.74 20.47 -22.37
C ALA A 509 2.20 19.96 -22.35
N VAL A 510 3.11 20.67 -21.69
CA VAL A 510 4.51 20.22 -21.51
C VAL A 510 4.60 18.94 -20.65
N LEU A 511 3.66 18.78 -19.71
CA LEU A 511 3.54 17.57 -18.87
C LEU A 511 2.82 16.42 -19.59
N GLU A 512 2.48 16.56 -20.88
CA GLU A 512 1.71 15.58 -21.66
C GLU A 512 0.30 15.28 -21.07
N LEU A 513 -0.28 16.25 -20.35
CA LEU A 513 -1.63 16.18 -19.79
C LEU A 513 -2.66 16.79 -20.76
N ASP A 514 -2.76 16.21 -21.94
CA ASP A 514 -3.52 16.77 -23.06
C ASP A 514 -5.00 17.03 -22.75
N GLN A 515 -5.64 16.14 -22.00
CA GLN A 515 -7.05 16.27 -21.63
C GLN A 515 -7.30 17.47 -20.69
N ALA A 516 -6.40 17.67 -19.75
CA ALA A 516 -6.45 18.80 -18.83
C ALA A 516 -6.10 20.12 -19.57
N ALA A 517 -5.12 20.10 -20.46
CA ALA A 517 -4.79 21.26 -21.30
C ALA A 517 -5.97 21.67 -22.18
N LEU A 518 -6.73 20.71 -22.72
CA LEU A 518 -7.95 20.94 -23.49
C LEU A 518 -9.05 21.57 -22.62
N ALA A 519 -9.26 21.06 -21.39
CA ALA A 519 -10.21 21.62 -20.45
C ALA A 519 -9.89 23.09 -20.12
N VAL A 520 -8.62 23.39 -19.82
CA VAL A 520 -8.16 24.77 -19.53
C VAL A 520 -8.32 25.69 -20.73
N MET A 521 -8.09 25.19 -21.95
CA MET A 521 -8.35 25.96 -23.17
C MET A 521 -9.81 26.37 -23.29
N HIS A 522 -10.74 25.45 -23.10
CA HIS A 522 -12.18 25.76 -23.14
C HIS A 522 -12.64 26.65 -21.97
N MET A 523 -12.05 26.47 -20.78
CA MET A 523 -12.30 27.39 -19.66
C MET A 523 -11.89 28.84 -20.04
N ARG A 524 -10.74 28.99 -20.70
CA ARG A 524 -10.28 30.30 -21.19
C ARG A 524 -11.28 30.91 -22.18
N GLU A 525 -11.77 30.15 -23.15
CA GLU A 525 -12.78 30.59 -24.12
C GLU A 525 -14.06 31.05 -23.44
N LEU A 526 -14.55 30.29 -22.43
CA LEU A 526 -15.71 30.66 -21.64
C LEU A 526 -15.51 31.99 -20.88
N VAL A 527 -14.34 32.19 -20.27
CA VAL A 527 -14.01 33.43 -19.56
C VAL A 527 -13.88 34.62 -20.52
N GLU A 528 -13.23 34.44 -21.69
CA GLU A 528 -13.15 35.45 -22.71
C GLU A 528 -14.52 35.85 -23.27
N ASP A 529 -15.45 34.90 -23.40
CA ASP A 529 -16.82 35.15 -23.78
C ASP A 529 -17.59 35.95 -22.73
N LEU A 530 -17.40 35.66 -21.44
CA LEU A 530 -17.96 36.44 -20.34
C LEU A 530 -17.43 37.87 -20.30
N LEU A 531 -16.19 38.10 -20.68
CA LEU A 531 -15.60 39.43 -20.77
C LEU A 531 -16.15 40.24 -21.95
N LYS A 532 -16.28 39.62 -23.17
CA LYS A 532 -16.66 40.27 -24.43
C LYS A 532 -18.15 40.56 -24.56
N LYS A 533 -19.01 39.70 -24.03
CA LYS A 533 -20.46 39.80 -24.19
C LYS A 533 -21.09 40.43 -22.94
N ASP A 534 -22.07 41.36 -23.15
CA ASP A 534 -22.97 41.80 -22.09
C ASP A 534 -24.01 40.70 -21.80
N VAL A 535 -23.50 39.52 -21.37
CA VAL A 535 -24.34 38.41 -20.95
C VAL A 535 -24.89 38.73 -19.56
N SER A 536 -26.22 38.78 -19.44
CA SER A 536 -26.84 38.97 -18.12
C SER A 536 -26.47 37.77 -17.22
N GLU A 537 -26.31 38.04 -15.91
CA GLU A 537 -26.03 36.99 -14.91
C GLU A 537 -27.01 35.81 -15.01
N GLN A 538 -28.29 36.08 -15.30
CA GLN A 538 -29.32 35.06 -15.48
C GLN A 538 -29.06 34.19 -16.73
N GLN A 539 -28.51 34.74 -17.82
CA GLN A 539 -28.19 33.97 -19.03
C GLN A 539 -26.94 33.08 -18.81
N ALA A 540 -25.91 33.57 -18.12
CA ALA A 540 -24.74 32.81 -17.79
C ALA A 540 -25.04 31.64 -16.84
N ARG A 541 -25.89 31.87 -15.84
CA ARG A 541 -26.39 30.82 -14.92
C ARG A 541 -27.26 29.80 -15.67
N ALA A 542 -28.20 30.28 -16.50
CA ALA A 542 -29.07 29.39 -17.29
C ALA A 542 -28.29 28.52 -18.31
N ALA A 543 -27.15 29.00 -18.80
CA ALA A 543 -26.24 28.25 -19.68
C ALA A 543 -25.34 27.28 -18.92
N GLY A 544 -25.34 27.23 -17.59
CA GLY A 544 -24.49 26.38 -16.76
C GLY A 544 -23.00 26.72 -16.83
N THR A 545 -22.64 27.95 -17.25
CA THR A 545 -21.24 28.37 -17.42
C THR A 545 -20.48 28.40 -16.10
N PHE A 546 -21.12 28.84 -15.01
CA PHE A 546 -20.51 28.91 -13.69
C PHE A 546 -20.26 27.50 -13.12
N ASP A 547 -21.22 26.59 -13.30
CA ASP A 547 -21.10 25.21 -12.85
C ASP A 547 -19.96 24.49 -13.58
N ARG A 548 -19.84 24.68 -14.92
CA ARG A 548 -18.75 24.10 -15.70
C ARG A 548 -17.37 24.63 -15.29
N LEU A 549 -17.24 25.93 -15.05
CA LEU A 549 -15.99 26.52 -14.56
C LEU A 549 -15.62 25.98 -13.19
N GLY A 550 -16.60 25.88 -12.26
CA GLY A 550 -16.39 25.32 -10.92
C GLY A 550 -16.02 23.84 -10.94
N ASN A 551 -16.73 23.02 -11.75
CA ASN A 551 -16.44 21.60 -11.89
C ASN A 551 -15.05 21.35 -12.49
N ASN A 552 -14.65 22.11 -13.51
CA ASN A 552 -13.33 21.99 -14.11
C ASN A 552 -12.22 22.44 -13.15
N LEU A 553 -12.43 23.49 -12.35
CA LEU A 553 -11.47 23.88 -11.30
C LEU A 553 -11.28 22.78 -10.27
N GLY A 554 -12.37 22.18 -9.78
CA GLY A 554 -12.32 21.06 -8.84
C GLY A 554 -11.58 19.86 -9.41
N ALA A 555 -11.85 19.50 -10.68
CA ALA A 555 -11.16 18.43 -11.38
C ALA A 555 -9.66 18.71 -11.59
N LEU A 556 -9.30 19.96 -11.92
CA LEU A 556 -7.90 20.38 -12.05
C LEU A 556 -7.17 20.38 -10.69
N SER A 557 -7.83 20.80 -9.62
CA SER A 557 -7.29 20.73 -8.26
C SER A 557 -6.94 19.30 -7.90
N PHE A 558 -7.85 18.37 -8.16
CA PHE A 558 -7.64 16.96 -7.92
C PHE A 558 -6.52 16.37 -8.80
N LEU A 559 -6.47 16.72 -10.08
CA LEU A 559 -5.39 16.31 -10.98
C LEU A 559 -4.02 16.79 -10.46
N ILE A 560 -3.91 18.07 -10.08
CA ILE A 560 -2.65 18.65 -9.58
C ILE A 560 -2.23 17.97 -8.27
N ASP A 561 -3.16 17.63 -7.39
CA ASP A 561 -2.87 16.88 -6.18
C ASP A 561 -2.37 15.45 -6.50
N MET A 562 -2.97 14.78 -7.47
CA MET A 562 -2.52 13.46 -7.93
C MET A 562 -1.13 13.45 -8.55
N LEU A 563 -0.72 14.53 -9.22
CA LEU A 563 0.64 14.62 -9.81
C LEU A 563 1.75 14.51 -8.75
N ASN A 564 1.48 14.86 -7.49
CA ASN A 564 2.42 14.66 -6.40
C ASN A 564 2.62 13.18 -6.00
N TYR A 565 1.59 12.36 -6.17
CA TYR A 565 1.57 10.98 -5.68
C TYR A 565 1.76 9.97 -6.82
N GLN A 566 1.10 10.21 -7.96
CA GLN A 566 1.05 9.27 -9.09
C GLN A 566 1.00 9.99 -10.46
N PRO A 567 2.08 10.58 -10.93
CA PRO A 567 2.09 11.29 -12.20
C PRO A 567 1.63 10.44 -13.39
N ALA A 568 2.05 9.16 -13.43
CA ALA A 568 1.69 8.24 -14.51
C ALA A 568 0.20 7.87 -14.52
N LEU A 569 -0.47 7.89 -13.37
CA LEU A 569 -1.89 7.60 -13.25
C LEU A 569 -2.73 8.84 -13.58
N ALA A 570 -2.27 10.03 -13.22
CA ALA A 570 -2.92 11.30 -13.55
C ALA A 570 -3.20 11.44 -15.06
N ASN A 571 -2.27 11.01 -15.91
CA ASN A 571 -2.45 11.00 -17.37
C ASN A 571 -3.55 10.07 -17.88
N LYS A 572 -3.90 9.03 -17.13
CA LYS A 572 -4.85 7.99 -17.56
C LYS A 572 -6.25 8.16 -16.97
N LEU A 573 -6.34 8.81 -15.81
CA LEU A 573 -7.58 8.92 -15.05
C LEU A 573 -8.48 10.08 -15.47
N PHE A 574 -7.95 11.07 -16.16
CA PHE A 574 -8.71 12.25 -16.52
C PHE A 574 -9.05 12.25 -18.01
N SER A 575 -10.33 12.37 -18.34
CA SER A 575 -10.83 12.58 -19.68
C SER A 575 -11.64 13.87 -19.75
N TYR A 576 -11.59 14.54 -20.92
CA TYR A 576 -12.39 15.72 -21.19
C TYR A 576 -13.62 15.36 -22.02
N ASP A 577 -14.81 15.54 -21.43
CA ASP A 577 -16.09 15.37 -22.13
C ASP A 577 -16.41 16.63 -22.94
N ALA A 578 -16.12 16.61 -24.24
CA ALA A 578 -16.36 17.75 -25.12
C ALA A 578 -17.85 18.13 -25.26
N LEU A 579 -18.79 17.19 -25.02
CA LEU A 579 -20.23 17.47 -25.10
C LEU A 579 -20.71 18.24 -23.86
N LYS A 580 -20.15 17.92 -22.70
CA LYS A 580 -20.49 18.59 -21.43
C LYS A 580 -19.59 19.78 -21.14
N GLY A 581 -18.40 19.83 -21.74
CA GLY A 581 -17.38 20.83 -21.48
C GLY A 581 -16.73 20.67 -20.10
N GLU A 582 -16.63 19.45 -19.60
CA GLU A 582 -16.13 19.13 -18.27
C GLU A 582 -14.98 18.13 -18.30
N LEU A 583 -13.96 18.41 -17.50
CA LEU A 583 -12.90 17.47 -17.16
C LEU A 583 -13.41 16.53 -16.06
N LYS A 584 -13.31 15.24 -16.26
CA LYS A 584 -13.75 14.24 -15.30
C LYS A 584 -12.62 13.28 -14.99
N ALA A 585 -12.53 12.89 -13.73
CA ALA A 585 -11.84 11.66 -13.40
C ALA A 585 -12.75 10.51 -13.87
N ASP A 586 -12.30 9.73 -14.85
CA ASP A 586 -13.02 8.54 -15.27
C ASP A 586 -13.01 7.55 -14.10
N ALA A 587 -14.11 7.49 -13.34
CA ALA A 587 -14.42 6.31 -12.57
C ALA A 587 -14.48 5.16 -13.59
N PHE A 588 -13.65 4.14 -13.45
CA PHE A 588 -13.65 2.98 -14.33
C PHE A 588 -15.08 2.43 -14.45
N ASN A 589 -15.69 2.73 -15.56
CA ASN A 589 -17.06 2.35 -15.85
C ASN A 589 -17.09 0.85 -16.10
N ASP A 590 -17.80 0.12 -15.26
CA ASP A 590 -18.33 -1.21 -15.51
C ASP A 590 -19.32 -1.18 -16.68
N ASP A 591 -18.85 -0.90 -17.88
CA ASP A 591 -19.61 -1.16 -19.10
C ASP A 591 -19.15 -2.49 -19.74
N VAL A 592 -19.43 -3.58 -19.04
CA VAL A 592 -19.60 -4.91 -19.64
C VAL A 592 -21.03 -5.39 -19.37
N GLN A 593 -22.00 -4.62 -19.87
CA GLN A 593 -23.32 -5.15 -20.18
C GLN A 593 -23.54 -5.02 -21.68
N GLY A 594 -23.51 -6.14 -22.37
CA GLY A 594 -24.08 -6.25 -23.69
C GLY A 594 -23.18 -6.78 -24.80
N VAL A 595 -22.93 -8.09 -24.79
CA VAL A 595 -23.08 -8.90 -26.03
C VAL A 595 -23.60 -10.26 -25.61
N THR A 596 -24.84 -10.49 -25.99
CA THR A 596 -25.54 -11.76 -26.06
C THR A 596 -24.77 -12.84 -26.81
#